data_1458550a4352bd1b138040f9bbbf13f6
#
_entry.id   1458550a4352bd1b138040f9bbbf13f6
#
_cell.length_a   1.000
_cell.length_b   1.000
_cell.length_c   1.000
_cell.angle_alpha   90.00
_cell.angle_beta   90.00
_cell.angle_gamma   90.00
#
_symmetry.space_group_name_H-M   'P 1'
#
loop_
_entity.id
_entity.type
_entity.pdbx_description
1 polymer ?
#
loop_
_entity_poly.entity_id
_entity_poly.type
_entity_poly.pdbx_seq_one_letter_code
_entity_poly.pdbx_strand_id
1 'polypeptide(L)'
;MKADVGIMAAADTAAGIIKEMNVERTMKKTVICFGDSNTFGYIPDGSGRFSRRERWPGRLQELLGDEYLAAEEGVCGRTTIFREEGNPGICGLDCVEDALNRNQPADMLVVMLGTNDCKTEYHASVSQIARGAERIVERAKACAAAPARILLIAPAWLGVSVETSVWRCDFDGESRRKSMALASAYKAVAEHQGCLFLDASRVIRASETDQVHLDREAHAALAEAAAELVRG
;
A
#
# COMPACT_ATOMS: atom_id res chain seq x y z
N MET A 1 -62.88 5.00 36.70
CA MET A 1 -61.43 5.06 36.99
C MET A 1 -60.83 3.69 36.86
N LYS A 2 -60.23 3.40 35.71
CA LYS A 2 -59.27 2.29 35.44
C LYS A 2 -58.88 2.44 33.95
N ALA A 3 -57.85 3.13 33.65
CA ALA A 3 -57.03 3.03 32.45
C ALA A 3 -55.83 3.91 32.70
N ASP A 4 -54.64 3.32 32.60
CA ASP A 4 -53.30 3.88 32.37
C ASP A 4 -52.22 3.19 33.23
N VAL A 5 -51.91 1.94 32.89
CA VAL A 5 -50.68 1.27 33.39
C VAL A 5 -49.95 0.48 32.27
N GLY A 6 -50.49 0.48 31.02
CA GLY A 6 -49.99 -0.40 29.98
C GLY A 6 -48.97 0.20 28.97
N ILE A 7 -48.71 1.52 28.98
CA ILE A 7 -47.96 2.16 27.90
C ILE A 7 -46.48 2.46 28.29
N MET A 8 -46.14 2.54 29.56
CA MET A 8 -44.74 2.86 29.96
C MET A 8 -43.76 1.67 29.92
N ALA A 9 -44.25 0.43 30.02
CA ALA A 9 -43.35 -0.75 30.01
C ALA A 9 -42.83 -1.17 28.62
N ALA A 10 -43.51 -0.76 27.52
CA ALA A 10 -43.11 -1.10 26.16
C ALA A 10 -42.03 -0.17 25.60
N ALA A 11 -41.93 1.06 26.07
CA ALA A 11 -40.93 2.05 25.61
C ALA A 11 -39.52 1.76 26.17
N ASP A 12 -39.43 1.31 27.43
CA ASP A 12 -38.15 0.94 28.06
C ASP A 12 -37.54 -0.32 27.48
N THR A 13 -38.38 -1.26 27.06
CA THR A 13 -37.89 -2.52 26.40
C THR A 13 -37.38 -2.24 24.98
N ALA A 14 -38.00 -1.36 24.22
CA ALA A 14 -37.56 -0.98 22.88
C ALA A 14 -36.26 -0.15 22.92
N ALA A 15 -36.12 0.75 23.88
CA ALA A 15 -34.87 1.51 24.09
C ALA A 15 -33.72 0.63 24.59
N GLY A 16 -34.02 -0.40 25.40
CA GLY A 16 -33.05 -1.41 25.84
C GLY A 16 -32.58 -2.29 24.67
N ILE A 17 -33.48 -2.75 23.82
CA ILE A 17 -33.15 -3.57 22.65
C ILE A 17 -32.36 -2.76 21.60
N ILE A 18 -32.70 -1.49 21.37
CA ILE A 18 -31.95 -0.60 20.48
C ILE A 18 -30.56 -0.28 21.07
N LYS A 19 -30.42 -0.21 22.39
CA LYS A 19 -29.13 0.00 23.04
C LYS A 19 -28.24 -1.24 23.01
N GLU A 20 -28.83 -2.45 23.09
CA GLU A 20 -28.12 -3.73 22.93
C GLU A 20 -27.78 -4.03 21.45
N MET A 21 -28.59 -3.59 20.50
CA MET A 21 -28.26 -3.69 19.05
C MET A 21 -27.22 -2.67 18.61
N ASN A 22 -26.89 -1.65 19.42
CA ASN A 22 -25.77 -0.74 19.20
C ASN A 22 -24.47 -1.19 19.86
N VAL A 23 -24.42 -2.42 20.38
CA VAL A 23 -23.22 -3.02 20.92
C VAL A 23 -22.32 -3.48 19.77
N GLU A 24 -21.22 -2.77 19.63
CA GLU A 24 -20.01 -3.15 18.90
C GLU A 24 -20.15 -3.39 17.38
N ARG A 25 -20.49 -2.36 16.65
CA ARG A 25 -19.88 -2.20 15.34
C ARG A 25 -18.42 -1.86 15.59
N THR A 26 -17.62 -2.90 15.87
CA THR A 26 -16.16 -2.79 15.92
C THR A 26 -15.71 -2.12 14.65
N MET A 27 -15.21 -0.89 14.76
CA MET A 27 -14.67 -0.16 13.61
C MET A 27 -13.54 -1.01 13.08
N LYS A 28 -13.65 -1.42 11.80
CA LYS A 28 -12.59 -2.20 11.15
C LYS A 28 -11.31 -1.38 11.15
N LYS A 29 -10.19 -2.03 11.42
CA LYS A 29 -8.86 -1.41 11.30
C LYS A 29 -8.55 -1.17 9.83
N THR A 30 -8.29 0.07 9.44
CA THR A 30 -8.01 0.44 8.06
C THR A 30 -6.53 0.34 7.74
N VAL A 31 -6.19 -0.47 6.75
CA VAL A 31 -4.84 -0.62 6.20
C VAL A 31 -4.83 -0.06 4.78
N ILE A 32 -4.12 1.04 4.56
CA ILE A 32 -4.04 1.70 3.24
C ILE A 32 -2.82 1.16 2.50
N CYS A 33 -3.03 0.49 1.37
CA CYS A 33 -1.99 -0.04 0.51
C CYS A 33 -1.64 0.97 -0.58
N PHE A 34 -0.68 1.85 -0.31
CA PHE A 34 -0.26 2.94 -1.17
C PHE A 34 0.96 2.55 -2.01
N GLY A 35 0.83 2.57 -3.34
CA GLY A 35 1.91 2.13 -4.22
C GLY A 35 1.67 2.39 -5.71
N ASP A 36 2.43 1.70 -6.52
CA ASP A 36 2.46 1.80 -7.98
C ASP A 36 1.65 0.69 -8.68
N SER A 37 2.06 0.31 -9.90
CA SER A 37 1.46 -0.76 -10.70
C SER A 37 1.51 -2.13 -10.00
N ASN A 38 2.52 -2.40 -9.19
CA ASN A 38 2.60 -3.62 -8.40
C ASN A 38 1.57 -3.65 -7.26
N THR A 39 1.16 -2.50 -6.74
CA THR A 39 0.04 -2.39 -5.80
C THR A 39 -1.32 -2.36 -6.52
N PHE A 40 -1.39 -1.72 -7.69
CA PHE A 40 -2.57 -1.78 -8.56
C PHE A 40 -2.88 -3.23 -8.99
N GLY A 41 -1.84 -4.05 -9.19
CA GLY A 41 -1.96 -5.43 -9.65
C GLY A 41 -1.96 -5.54 -11.18
N TYR A 42 -1.05 -4.80 -11.84
CA TYR A 42 -0.82 -4.90 -13.28
C TYR A 42 -0.34 -6.30 -13.65
N ILE A 43 -0.92 -6.91 -14.70
CA ILE A 43 -0.54 -8.24 -15.18
C ILE A 43 0.68 -8.11 -16.11
N PRO A 44 1.78 -8.86 -15.87
CA PRO A 44 3.04 -8.68 -16.60
C PRO A 44 2.97 -8.84 -18.12
N ASP A 45 1.98 -9.57 -18.64
CA ASP A 45 1.77 -9.75 -20.08
C ASP A 45 0.98 -8.60 -20.75
N GLY A 46 0.59 -7.59 -19.97
CA GLY A 46 -0.16 -6.44 -20.46
C GLY A 46 -1.66 -6.67 -20.60
N SER A 47 -2.18 -7.84 -20.20
CA SER A 47 -3.60 -8.18 -20.35
C SER A 47 -4.55 -7.43 -19.40
N GLY A 48 -3.99 -6.59 -18.50
CA GLY A 48 -4.79 -5.73 -17.64
C GLY A 48 -4.42 -5.78 -16.17
N ARG A 49 -5.40 -6.01 -15.30
CA ARG A 49 -5.29 -6.00 -13.85
C ARG A 49 -5.71 -7.34 -13.25
N PHE A 50 -4.91 -7.88 -12.34
CA PHE A 50 -5.31 -9.03 -11.55
C PHE A 50 -6.62 -8.80 -10.80
N SER A 51 -7.42 -9.83 -10.65
CA SER A 51 -8.64 -9.78 -9.83
C SER A 51 -8.29 -9.40 -8.38
N ARG A 52 -9.28 -8.94 -7.62
CA ARG A 52 -9.07 -8.58 -6.21
C ARG A 52 -8.49 -9.73 -5.39
N ARG A 53 -8.86 -10.97 -5.70
CA ARG A 53 -8.38 -12.16 -5.00
C ARG A 53 -6.96 -12.58 -5.39
N GLU A 54 -6.39 -11.98 -6.43
CA GLU A 54 -5.05 -12.33 -6.93
C GLU A 54 -4.01 -11.28 -6.56
N ARG A 55 -4.36 -9.98 -6.62
CA ARG A 55 -3.41 -8.90 -6.27
C ARG A 55 -3.20 -8.78 -4.77
N TRP A 56 -1.98 -8.42 -4.35
CA TRP A 56 -1.58 -8.48 -2.96
C TRP A 56 -2.45 -7.68 -1.96
N PRO A 57 -3.01 -6.48 -2.28
CA PRO A 57 -3.85 -5.79 -1.30
C PRO A 57 -5.17 -6.52 -1.03
N GLY A 58 -5.77 -7.12 -2.07
CA GLY A 58 -6.99 -7.90 -1.92
C GLY A 58 -6.74 -9.23 -1.19
N ARG A 59 -5.61 -9.89 -1.45
CA ARG A 59 -5.18 -11.07 -0.67
C ARG A 59 -4.85 -10.72 0.77
N LEU A 60 -4.22 -9.56 1.01
CA LEU A 60 -4.00 -9.04 2.36
C LEU A 60 -5.34 -8.90 3.12
N GLN A 61 -6.37 -8.37 2.47
CA GLN A 61 -7.72 -8.32 3.04
C GLN A 61 -8.24 -9.71 3.44
N GLU A 62 -8.09 -10.71 2.58
CA GLU A 62 -8.52 -12.08 2.87
C GLU A 62 -7.76 -12.68 4.06
N LEU A 63 -6.45 -12.47 4.11
CA LEU A 63 -5.60 -12.93 5.20
C LEU A 63 -5.90 -12.25 6.53
N LEU A 64 -6.17 -10.94 6.52
CA LEU A 64 -6.47 -10.17 7.74
C LEU A 64 -7.90 -10.42 8.28
N GLY A 65 -8.82 -10.87 7.42
CA GLY A 65 -10.20 -11.15 7.81
C GLY A 65 -11.06 -9.91 8.01
N ASP A 66 -12.22 -10.11 8.65
CA ASP A 66 -13.28 -9.10 8.75
C ASP A 66 -12.99 -7.95 9.74
N GLU A 67 -12.00 -8.10 10.60
CA GLU A 67 -11.58 -7.05 11.53
C GLU A 67 -10.82 -5.92 10.83
N TYR A 68 -10.39 -6.12 9.59
CA TYR A 68 -9.62 -5.16 8.81
C TYR A 68 -10.34 -4.73 7.53
N LEU A 69 -9.94 -3.57 7.03
CA LEU A 69 -10.28 -3.05 5.71
C LEU A 69 -8.97 -2.69 4.99
N ALA A 70 -8.61 -3.43 3.96
CA ALA A 70 -7.50 -3.09 3.08
C ALA A 70 -7.98 -2.17 1.96
N ALA A 71 -7.60 -0.90 2.01
CA ALA A 71 -7.87 0.10 1.00
C ALA A 71 -6.76 0.08 -0.08
N GLU A 72 -7.15 0.01 -1.34
CA GLU A 72 -6.23 -0.13 -2.47
C GLU A 72 -5.96 1.22 -3.13
N GLU A 73 -4.78 1.76 -2.93
CA GLU A 73 -4.32 3.05 -3.43
C GLU A 73 -3.12 2.88 -4.40
N GLY A 74 -3.16 1.84 -5.23
CA GLY A 74 -2.18 1.60 -6.30
C GLY A 74 -2.49 2.36 -7.58
N VAL A 75 -1.51 3.06 -8.14
CA VAL A 75 -1.59 3.77 -9.44
C VAL A 75 -0.38 3.42 -10.30
N CYS A 76 -0.63 2.93 -11.52
CA CYS A 76 0.44 2.56 -12.45
C CYS A 76 1.37 3.76 -12.72
N GLY A 77 2.68 3.50 -12.72
CA GLY A 77 3.69 4.52 -12.97
C GLY A 77 4.03 5.40 -11.74
N ARG A 78 3.31 5.27 -10.62
CA ARG A 78 3.56 6.15 -9.46
C ARG A 78 5.00 6.06 -8.97
N THR A 79 5.60 7.22 -8.80
CA THR A 79 6.93 7.45 -8.23
C THR A 79 6.84 7.89 -6.78
N THR A 80 7.98 8.04 -6.10
CA THR A 80 8.00 8.68 -4.78
C THR A 80 7.76 10.19 -4.89
N ILE A 81 8.55 10.91 -5.70
CA ILE A 81 8.54 12.39 -5.76
C ILE A 81 8.59 12.98 -7.17
N PHE A 82 8.78 12.16 -8.20
CA PHE A 82 8.88 12.67 -9.57
C PHE A 82 7.48 12.96 -10.13
N ARG A 83 7.38 14.07 -10.85
CA ARG A 83 6.14 14.56 -11.46
C ARG A 83 6.22 14.42 -12.97
N GLU A 84 5.10 14.13 -13.58
CA GLU A 84 4.92 14.14 -15.03
C GLU A 84 3.87 15.20 -15.38
N GLU A 85 4.14 16.01 -16.40
CA GLU A 85 3.18 16.98 -16.87
C GLU A 85 1.90 16.29 -17.38
N GLY A 86 0.75 16.76 -16.94
CA GLY A 86 -0.54 16.18 -17.31
C GLY A 86 -0.93 14.91 -16.55
N ASN A 87 -0.09 14.40 -15.62
CA ASN A 87 -0.38 13.22 -14.83
C ASN A 87 -0.23 13.47 -13.33
N PRO A 88 -1.17 14.16 -12.67
CA PRO A 88 -1.07 14.55 -11.27
C PRO A 88 -1.05 13.36 -10.29
N GLY A 89 -1.53 12.16 -10.71
CA GLY A 89 -1.55 10.97 -9.88
C GLY A 89 -0.22 10.24 -9.74
N ILE A 90 0.80 10.67 -10.50
CA ILE A 90 2.08 9.95 -10.59
C ILE A 90 3.00 10.22 -9.38
N CYS A 91 2.98 11.41 -8.81
CA CYS A 91 3.82 11.77 -7.67
C CYS A 91 3.18 11.32 -6.34
N GLY A 92 3.78 10.31 -5.71
CA GLY A 92 3.28 9.78 -4.44
C GLY A 92 3.25 10.81 -3.32
N LEU A 93 4.26 11.67 -3.26
CA LEU A 93 4.31 12.75 -2.27
C LEU A 93 3.13 13.73 -2.37
N ASP A 94 2.64 13.99 -3.58
CA ASP A 94 1.51 14.90 -3.79
C ASP A 94 0.16 14.22 -3.48
N CYS A 95 0.10 12.88 -3.51
CA CYS A 95 -1.14 12.10 -3.42
C CYS A 95 -1.37 11.43 -2.06
N VAL A 96 -0.35 11.32 -1.21
CA VAL A 96 -0.46 10.54 0.04
C VAL A 96 -1.46 11.13 1.02
N GLU A 97 -1.56 12.44 1.15
CA GLU A 97 -2.55 13.09 2.04
C GLU A 97 -3.99 12.82 1.57
N ASP A 98 -4.24 12.88 0.26
CA ASP A 98 -5.55 12.56 -0.29
C ASP A 98 -5.93 11.09 -0.07
N ALA A 99 -4.96 10.17 -0.19
CA ALA A 99 -5.18 8.76 0.11
C ALA A 99 -5.54 8.54 1.59
N LEU A 100 -4.85 9.21 2.51
CA LEU A 100 -5.16 9.18 3.94
C LEU A 100 -6.54 9.76 4.24
N ASN A 101 -6.86 10.93 3.69
CA ASN A 101 -8.14 11.61 3.91
C ASN A 101 -9.34 10.79 3.41
N ARG A 102 -9.20 10.10 2.27
CA ARG A 102 -10.28 9.25 1.74
C ARG A 102 -10.54 7.99 2.57
N ASN A 103 -9.53 7.49 3.27
CA ASN A 103 -9.56 6.19 3.94
C ASN A 103 -9.41 6.28 5.47
N GLN A 104 -9.71 7.45 6.06
CA GLN A 104 -9.64 7.64 7.50
C GLN A 104 -10.81 6.99 8.26
N PRO A 105 -10.63 6.58 9.52
CA PRO A 105 -9.36 6.58 10.23
C PRO A 105 -8.39 5.52 9.70
N ALA A 106 -7.11 5.85 9.61
CA ALA A 106 -6.07 4.95 9.13
C ALA A 106 -5.30 4.33 10.30
N ASP A 107 -5.39 3.01 10.49
CA ASP A 107 -4.58 2.30 11.47
C ASP A 107 -3.18 2.02 10.95
N MET A 108 -3.05 1.78 9.65
CA MET A 108 -1.74 1.58 9.01
C MET A 108 -1.71 2.12 7.59
N LEU A 109 -0.60 2.77 7.24
CA LEU A 109 -0.22 3.08 5.87
C LEU A 109 0.91 2.14 5.45
N VAL A 110 0.69 1.36 4.40
CA VAL A 110 1.71 0.52 3.76
C VAL A 110 2.17 1.25 2.50
N VAL A 111 3.44 1.64 2.43
CA VAL A 111 4.02 2.34 1.28
C VAL A 111 4.95 1.39 0.54
N MET A 112 4.66 1.11 -0.73
CA MET A 112 5.54 0.37 -1.64
C MET A 112 5.70 1.14 -2.95
N LEU A 113 6.74 1.93 -3.05
CA LEU A 113 7.12 2.77 -4.19
C LEU A 113 8.63 2.72 -4.41
N GLY A 114 9.11 3.22 -5.54
CA GLY A 114 10.53 3.31 -5.87
C GLY A 114 10.91 2.53 -7.13
N THR A 115 10.08 1.62 -7.61
CA THR A 115 10.32 0.90 -8.87
C THR A 115 10.39 1.88 -10.03
N ASN A 116 9.40 2.76 -10.17
CA ASN A 116 9.35 3.73 -11.26
C ASN A 116 10.41 4.83 -11.14
N ASP A 117 10.82 5.16 -9.92
CA ASP A 117 11.93 6.10 -9.67
C ASP A 117 13.26 5.60 -10.23
N CYS A 118 13.40 4.28 -10.44
CA CYS A 118 14.58 3.68 -11.07
C CYS A 118 14.66 3.90 -12.58
N LYS A 119 13.58 4.38 -13.23
CA LYS A 119 13.58 4.66 -14.67
C LYS A 119 14.74 5.57 -15.08
N THR A 120 15.22 5.36 -16.29
CA THR A 120 16.35 6.10 -16.85
C THR A 120 16.06 7.60 -16.97
N GLU A 121 14.82 7.96 -17.31
CA GLU A 121 14.38 9.35 -17.52
C GLU A 121 14.53 10.25 -16.29
N TYR A 122 14.42 9.70 -15.08
CA TYR A 122 14.52 10.51 -13.85
C TYR A 122 15.97 10.75 -13.41
N HIS A 123 16.95 10.03 -13.95
CA HIS A 123 18.36 10.14 -13.56
C HIS A 123 18.59 10.12 -12.04
N ALA A 124 17.68 9.47 -11.30
CA ALA A 124 17.67 9.48 -9.85
C ALA A 124 18.77 8.57 -9.28
N SER A 125 19.42 9.04 -8.23
CA SER A 125 20.28 8.19 -7.39
C SER A 125 19.43 7.43 -6.36
N VAL A 126 19.97 6.34 -5.81
CA VAL A 126 19.33 5.57 -4.73
C VAL A 126 19.00 6.45 -3.53
N SER A 127 19.88 7.38 -3.17
CA SER A 127 19.67 8.32 -2.05
C SER A 127 18.52 9.29 -2.32
N GLN A 128 18.34 9.75 -3.55
CA GLN A 128 17.20 10.61 -3.92
C GLN A 128 15.88 9.84 -3.85
N ILE A 129 15.85 8.58 -4.31
CA ILE A 129 14.68 7.72 -4.22
C ILE A 129 14.32 7.45 -2.75
N ALA A 130 15.30 7.10 -1.93
CA ALA A 130 15.10 6.87 -0.50
C ALA A 130 14.63 8.14 0.23
N ARG A 131 15.18 9.31 -0.10
CA ARG A 131 14.70 10.59 0.43
C ARG A 131 13.27 10.89 -0.03
N GLY A 132 12.90 10.48 -1.24
CA GLY A 132 11.53 10.56 -1.73
C GLY A 132 10.56 9.74 -0.87
N ALA A 133 10.91 8.50 -0.58
CA ALA A 133 10.12 7.64 0.31
C ALA A 133 10.05 8.22 1.73
N GLU A 134 11.14 8.75 2.26
CA GLU A 134 11.17 9.42 3.57
C GLU A 134 10.21 10.61 3.62
N ARG A 135 10.21 11.46 2.58
CA ARG A 135 9.28 12.61 2.50
C ARG A 135 7.82 12.19 2.47
N ILE A 136 7.48 11.06 1.85
CA ILE A 136 6.12 10.51 1.90
C ILE A 136 5.77 10.12 3.35
N VAL A 137 6.67 9.46 4.07
CA VAL A 137 6.48 9.12 5.48
C VAL A 137 6.32 10.36 6.34
N GLU A 138 7.19 11.37 6.17
CA GLU A 138 7.12 12.66 6.87
C GLU A 138 5.76 13.36 6.62
N ARG A 139 5.32 13.39 5.36
CA ARG A 139 4.05 13.98 4.95
C ARG A 139 2.86 13.24 5.55
N ALA A 140 2.89 11.89 5.54
CA ALA A 140 1.84 11.09 6.14
C ALA A 140 1.71 11.31 7.65
N LYS A 141 2.82 11.44 8.36
CA LYS A 141 2.84 11.72 9.80
C LYS A 141 2.36 13.13 10.15
N ALA A 142 2.58 14.10 9.27
CA ALA A 142 2.15 15.49 9.46
C ALA A 142 0.69 15.74 9.05
N CYS A 143 0.04 14.78 8.38
CA CYS A 143 -1.34 14.88 7.94
C CYS A 143 -2.31 14.86 9.13
N ALA A 144 -3.43 15.58 9.03
CA ALA A 144 -4.51 15.54 10.05
C ALA A 144 -5.13 14.14 10.19
N ALA A 145 -5.12 13.35 9.10
CA ALA A 145 -5.52 11.94 9.05
C ALA A 145 -4.32 10.99 9.19
N ALA A 146 -3.30 11.36 10.00
CA ALA A 146 -2.09 10.57 10.17
C ALA A 146 -2.41 9.12 10.58
N PRO A 147 -1.75 8.12 9.96
CA PRO A 147 -1.95 6.72 10.32
C PRO A 147 -1.27 6.42 11.67
N ALA A 148 -1.84 5.48 12.42
CA ALA A 148 -1.25 5.06 13.70
C ALA A 148 0.13 4.38 13.51
N ARG A 149 0.30 3.63 12.41
CA ARG A 149 1.54 2.91 12.07
C ARG A 149 1.84 3.08 10.58
N ILE A 150 3.13 2.99 10.22
CA ILE A 150 3.57 2.98 8.82
C ILE A 150 4.45 1.75 8.59
N LEU A 151 4.19 1.04 7.50
CA LEU A 151 5.05 -0.02 6.96
C LEU A 151 5.66 0.47 5.64
N LEU A 152 6.98 0.62 5.62
CA LEU A 152 7.73 0.95 4.41
C LEU A 152 8.25 -0.35 3.77
N ILE A 153 7.82 -0.64 2.55
CA ILE A 153 8.24 -1.80 1.78
C ILE A 153 9.22 -1.35 0.69
N ALA A 154 10.45 -1.86 0.73
CA ALA A 154 11.35 -1.78 -0.41
C ALA A 154 10.84 -2.74 -1.50
N PRO A 155 10.64 -2.28 -2.75
CA PRO A 155 10.06 -3.11 -3.81
C PRO A 155 10.99 -4.27 -4.20
N ALA A 156 10.44 -5.24 -4.93
CA ALA A 156 11.21 -6.30 -5.57
C ALA A 156 12.28 -5.71 -6.50
N TRP A 157 13.37 -6.45 -6.69
CA TRP A 157 14.38 -6.07 -7.68
C TRP A 157 13.81 -6.19 -9.09
N LEU A 158 14.20 -5.28 -9.97
CA LEU A 158 14.01 -5.45 -11.41
C LEU A 158 14.71 -6.73 -11.88
N GLY A 159 14.10 -7.45 -12.79
CA GLY A 159 14.62 -8.71 -13.29
C GLY A 159 15.96 -8.57 -14.01
N VAL A 160 16.66 -9.68 -14.16
CA VAL A 160 18.02 -9.71 -14.73
C VAL A 160 18.08 -9.30 -16.21
N SER A 161 16.96 -9.46 -16.92
CA SER A 161 16.83 -9.16 -18.34
C SER A 161 15.99 -7.91 -18.62
N VAL A 162 15.85 -7.01 -17.63
CA VAL A 162 15.00 -5.81 -17.77
C VAL A 162 15.41 -4.94 -18.97
N GLU A 163 16.71 -4.82 -19.24
CA GLU A 163 17.26 -4.04 -20.37
C GLU A 163 16.96 -4.64 -21.76
N THR A 164 16.44 -5.86 -21.82
CA THR A 164 15.99 -6.52 -23.06
C THR A 164 14.49 -6.83 -23.06
N SER A 165 13.80 -6.47 -21.97
CA SER A 165 12.36 -6.69 -21.80
C SER A 165 11.52 -5.70 -22.63
N VAL A 166 10.22 -5.82 -22.53
CA VAL A 166 9.26 -4.85 -23.10
C VAL A 166 9.45 -3.45 -22.53
N TRP A 167 10.04 -3.33 -21.34
CA TRP A 167 10.31 -2.08 -20.62
C TRP A 167 11.72 -1.52 -20.84
N ARG A 168 12.47 -2.02 -21.83
CA ARG A 168 13.86 -1.59 -22.14
C ARG A 168 14.03 -0.10 -22.46
N CYS A 169 12.96 0.58 -22.82
CA CYS A 169 12.99 2.04 -23.04
C CYS A 169 12.98 2.83 -21.73
N ASP A 170 12.44 2.24 -20.67
CA ASP A 170 12.28 2.86 -19.36
C ASP A 170 13.38 2.43 -18.39
N PHE A 171 13.84 1.16 -18.50
CA PHE A 171 14.77 0.55 -17.54
C PHE A 171 15.99 -0.08 -18.25
N ASP A 172 17.13 0.04 -17.62
CA ASP A 172 18.41 -0.51 -18.03
C ASP A 172 19.11 -1.26 -16.89
N GLY A 173 20.35 -1.71 -17.14
CA GLY A 173 21.14 -2.38 -16.12
C GLY A 173 21.47 -1.49 -14.90
N GLU A 174 21.54 -0.16 -15.05
CA GLU A 174 21.70 0.77 -13.93
C GLU A 174 20.41 0.86 -13.10
N SER A 175 19.24 0.88 -13.76
CA SER A 175 17.95 0.82 -13.10
C SER A 175 17.84 -0.42 -12.20
N ARG A 176 18.30 -1.57 -12.70
CA ARG A 176 18.36 -2.79 -11.91
C ARG A 176 19.30 -2.67 -10.71
N ARG A 177 20.52 -2.12 -10.90
CA ARG A 177 21.46 -1.89 -9.79
C ARG A 177 20.86 -0.98 -8.73
N LYS A 178 20.17 0.09 -9.13
CA LYS A 178 19.43 0.97 -8.20
C LYS A 178 18.37 0.18 -7.41
N SER A 179 17.52 -0.61 -8.09
CA SER A 179 16.48 -1.39 -7.42
C SER A 179 17.04 -2.34 -6.36
N MET A 180 18.18 -2.95 -6.62
CA MET A 180 18.87 -3.85 -5.66
C MET A 180 19.39 -3.11 -4.42
N ALA A 181 19.74 -1.84 -4.55
CA ALA A 181 20.26 -1.03 -3.44
C ALA A 181 19.16 -0.35 -2.61
N LEU A 182 17.91 -0.32 -3.08
CA LEU A 182 16.80 0.33 -2.37
C LEU A 182 16.54 -0.26 -0.99
N ALA A 183 16.63 -1.58 -0.83
CA ALA A 183 16.31 -2.24 0.44
C ALA A 183 17.16 -1.72 1.60
N SER A 184 18.47 -1.57 1.40
CA SER A 184 19.37 -1.02 2.41
C SER A 184 19.06 0.44 2.73
N ALA A 185 18.79 1.25 1.71
CA ALA A 185 18.46 2.66 1.88
C ALA A 185 17.11 2.87 2.58
N TYR A 186 16.09 2.08 2.23
CA TYR A 186 14.77 2.15 2.85
C TYR A 186 14.77 1.64 4.28
N LYS A 187 15.60 0.64 4.60
CA LYS A 187 15.79 0.19 5.97
C LYS A 187 16.30 1.33 6.86
N ALA A 188 17.30 2.08 6.40
CA ALA A 188 17.80 3.25 7.13
C ALA A 188 16.73 4.34 7.31
N VAL A 189 15.91 4.58 6.28
CA VAL A 189 14.75 5.49 6.39
C VAL A 189 13.75 4.98 7.42
N ALA A 190 13.40 3.70 7.39
CA ALA A 190 12.45 3.12 8.32
C ALA A 190 12.93 3.19 9.77
N GLU A 191 14.21 2.90 10.02
CA GLU A 191 14.84 3.03 11.34
C GLU A 191 14.84 4.49 11.82
N HIS A 192 15.23 5.44 10.96
CA HIS A 192 15.23 6.87 11.29
C HIS A 192 13.81 7.39 11.58
N GLN A 193 12.84 6.95 10.81
CA GLN A 193 11.45 7.38 10.92
C GLN A 193 10.62 6.54 11.92
N GLY A 194 11.18 5.51 12.56
CA GLY A 194 10.43 4.64 13.47
C GLY A 194 9.26 3.91 12.77
N CYS A 195 9.47 3.48 11.53
CA CYS A 195 8.51 2.72 10.74
C CYS A 195 8.82 1.22 10.78
N LEU A 196 7.80 0.39 10.53
CA LEU A 196 8.04 -1.02 10.18
C LEU A 196 8.70 -1.09 8.80
N PHE A 197 9.47 -2.14 8.56
CA PHE A 197 10.19 -2.34 7.31
C PHE A 197 10.02 -3.75 6.77
N LEU A 198 9.82 -3.85 5.44
CA LEU A 198 9.83 -5.10 4.70
C LEU A 198 10.74 -4.96 3.46
N ASP A 199 11.69 -5.85 3.31
CA ASP A 199 12.44 -6.05 2.07
C ASP A 199 11.71 -7.07 1.21
N ALA A 200 10.91 -6.60 0.25
CA ALA A 200 10.13 -7.50 -0.61
C ALA A 200 11.04 -8.41 -1.46
N SER A 201 12.26 -8.00 -1.78
CA SER A 201 13.18 -8.81 -2.56
C SER A 201 13.62 -10.12 -1.86
N ARG A 202 13.37 -10.24 -0.57
CA ARG A 202 13.64 -11.47 0.19
C ARG A 202 12.59 -12.55 -0.02
N VAL A 203 11.37 -12.15 -0.37
CA VAL A 203 10.22 -13.05 -0.48
C VAL A 203 9.68 -13.19 -1.90
N ILE A 204 9.90 -12.19 -2.75
CA ILE A 204 9.37 -12.16 -4.12
C ILE A 204 10.43 -11.74 -5.15
N ARG A 205 10.11 -11.99 -6.42
CA ARG A 205 10.88 -11.53 -7.59
C ARG A 205 9.93 -10.89 -8.61
N ALA A 206 10.47 -10.02 -9.46
CA ALA A 206 9.76 -9.59 -10.65
C ALA A 206 9.53 -10.78 -11.59
N SER A 207 8.39 -10.77 -12.29
CA SER A 207 8.04 -11.80 -13.28
C SER A 207 9.08 -11.90 -14.39
N GLU A 208 9.33 -13.11 -14.86
CA GLU A 208 10.17 -13.35 -16.03
C GLU A 208 9.53 -12.81 -17.31
N THR A 209 8.20 -12.61 -17.32
CA THR A 209 7.47 -12.13 -18.50
C THR A 209 7.89 -10.71 -18.90
N ASP A 210 8.00 -9.79 -17.92
CA ASP A 210 8.30 -8.39 -18.22
C ASP A 210 9.44 -7.79 -17.38
N GLN A 211 9.95 -8.52 -16.38
CA GLN A 211 11.10 -8.16 -15.56
C GLN A 211 10.85 -6.99 -14.58
N VAL A 212 9.59 -6.53 -14.44
CA VAL A 212 9.20 -5.36 -13.63
C VAL A 212 8.06 -5.68 -12.66
N HIS A 213 7.00 -6.30 -13.18
CA HIS A 213 5.78 -6.52 -12.41
C HIS A 213 5.77 -7.89 -11.71
N LEU A 214 4.89 -8.02 -10.74
CA LEU A 214 4.72 -9.25 -9.96
C LEU A 214 3.78 -10.21 -10.69
N ASP A 215 4.11 -11.50 -10.67
CA ASP A 215 3.18 -12.55 -11.04
C ASP A 215 2.23 -12.89 -9.88
N ARG A 216 1.33 -13.84 -10.10
CA ARG A 216 0.31 -14.24 -9.11
C ARG A 216 0.91 -14.79 -7.83
N GLU A 217 1.96 -15.58 -7.95
CA GLU A 217 2.67 -16.21 -6.85
C GLU A 217 3.39 -15.17 -5.99
N ALA A 218 4.04 -14.19 -6.64
CA ALA A 218 4.68 -13.08 -5.96
C ALA A 218 3.68 -12.19 -5.23
N HIS A 219 2.51 -11.92 -5.82
CA HIS A 219 1.43 -11.22 -5.14
C HIS A 219 0.97 -11.96 -3.88
N ALA A 220 0.85 -13.29 -3.92
CA ALA A 220 0.47 -14.09 -2.77
C ALA A 220 1.51 -14.00 -1.65
N ALA A 221 2.78 -14.24 -1.96
CA ALA A 221 3.87 -14.20 -0.99
C ALA A 221 4.06 -12.81 -0.35
N LEU A 222 3.91 -11.73 -1.15
CA LEU A 222 3.95 -10.36 -0.64
C LEU A 222 2.82 -10.09 0.37
N ALA A 223 1.60 -10.56 0.07
CA ALA A 223 0.46 -10.39 0.96
C ALA A 223 0.67 -11.13 2.30
N GLU A 224 1.24 -12.34 2.28
CA GLU A 224 1.56 -13.11 3.48
C GLU A 224 2.58 -12.38 4.35
N ALA A 225 3.71 -11.94 3.76
CA ALA A 225 4.74 -11.20 4.47
C ALA A 225 4.23 -9.86 5.05
N ALA A 226 3.38 -9.16 4.30
CA ALA A 226 2.76 -7.92 4.79
C ALA A 226 1.76 -8.20 5.94
N ALA A 227 0.97 -9.27 5.85
CA ALA A 227 0.00 -9.62 6.88
C ALA A 227 0.62 -9.91 8.24
N GLU A 228 1.80 -10.54 8.27
CA GLU A 228 2.56 -10.78 9.51
C GLU A 228 2.90 -9.46 10.22
N LEU A 229 3.37 -8.46 9.48
CA LEU A 229 3.74 -7.15 10.03
C LEU A 229 2.55 -6.26 10.39
N VAL A 230 1.43 -6.44 9.69
CA VAL A 230 0.18 -5.71 10.00
C VAL A 230 -0.42 -6.18 11.32
N ARG A 231 -0.40 -7.49 11.58
CA ARG A 231 -0.97 -8.09 12.82
C ARG A 231 -0.12 -7.84 14.06
N GLY A 232 1.24 -7.85 13.92
CA GLY A 232 2.21 -7.61 15.01
C GLY A 232 2.28 -6.17 15.42
#